data_dc9e6dda006023c93c09070fb80dff2d
#
_entry.id   dc9e6dda006023c93c09070fb80dff2d
#
_cell.length_a   1.000
_cell.length_b   1.000
_cell.length_c   1.000
_cell.angle_alpha   90.00
_cell.angle_beta   90.00
_cell.angle_gamma   90.00
#
_symmetry.space_group_name_H-M   'P 1'
#
loop_
_entity.id
_entity.type
_entity.pdbx_description
1 polymer ?
#
loop_
_entity_poly.entity_id
_entity_poly.type
_entity_poly.pdbx_seq_one_letter_code
_entity_poly.pdbx_strand_id
1 'polypeptide(L)' 'MENKQDEFVGLPDWVQYIATDFSGQKYGYENKPFKSDNYKEWFVRDGRVIDIKARFDWENSLIERKK' A
#
# COMPACT_ATOMS: atom_id res chain seq x y z
N MET A 1 17.07 12.72 -0.31
CA MET A 1 16.20 11.77 -1.00
C MET A 1 15.30 11.06 0.02
N GLU A 2 14.02 10.97 -0.31
CA GLU A 2 13.05 10.37 0.60
C GLU A 2 13.25 8.89 0.75
N ASN A 3 13.14 8.40 1.98
CA ASN A 3 13.18 6.96 2.25
C ASN A 3 11.75 6.45 2.35
N LYS A 4 11.33 5.65 1.37
CA LYS A 4 9.95 5.16 1.33
C LYS A 4 9.60 4.28 2.53
N GLN A 5 10.59 3.73 3.21
CA GLN A 5 10.33 2.94 4.42
C GLN A 5 9.75 3.79 5.54
N ASP A 6 9.94 5.09 5.48
CA ASP A 6 9.36 6.00 6.48
C ASP A 6 7.83 5.96 6.48
N GLU A 7 7.22 5.51 5.39
CA GLU A 7 5.76 5.43 5.33
C GLU A 7 5.20 4.37 6.27
N PHE A 8 6.02 3.45 6.73
CA PHE A 8 5.60 2.43 7.68
C PHE A 8 5.65 2.92 9.13
N VAL A 9 6.26 4.07 9.38
CA VAL A 9 6.39 4.61 10.72
C VAL A 9 5.00 4.92 11.28
N GLY A 10 4.73 4.42 12.49
CA GLY A 10 3.43 4.65 13.13
C GLY A 10 2.34 3.70 12.71
N LEU A 11 2.61 2.83 11.76
CA LEU A 11 1.63 1.81 11.35
C LEU A 11 1.82 0.53 12.17
N PRO A 12 0.76 -0.29 12.26
CA PRO A 12 0.90 -1.58 12.97
C PRO A 12 2.00 -2.44 12.35
N ASP A 13 2.62 -3.26 13.18
CA ASP A 13 3.73 -4.12 12.75
C ASP A 13 3.33 -5.09 11.65
N TRP A 14 2.04 -5.45 11.60
CA TRP A 14 1.58 -6.42 10.60
C TRP A 14 1.50 -5.83 9.20
N VAL A 15 1.60 -4.50 9.05
CA VAL A 15 1.55 -3.87 7.73
C VAL A 15 2.89 -4.11 7.03
N GLN A 16 2.88 -4.95 6.01
CA GLN A 16 4.09 -5.31 5.28
C GLN A 16 4.17 -4.65 3.91
N TYR A 17 3.03 -4.16 3.39
CA TYR A 17 2.95 -3.54 2.06
C TYR A 17 2.05 -2.32 2.12
N ILE A 18 2.39 -1.32 1.32
CA ILE A 18 1.56 -0.12 1.15
C ILE A 18 1.38 0.10 -0.34
N ALA A 19 0.15 0.39 -0.75
CA ALA A 19 -0.13 0.68 -2.15
C ALA A 19 -1.22 1.75 -2.25
N THR A 20 -1.17 2.52 -3.33
CA THR A 20 -2.11 3.61 -3.57
C THR A 20 -2.92 3.32 -4.83
N ASP A 21 -4.23 3.42 -4.72
CA ASP A 21 -5.14 3.24 -5.86
C ASP A 21 -5.13 4.46 -6.77
N PHE A 22 -5.68 4.29 -7.97
CA PHE A 22 -5.75 5.39 -8.94
C PHE A 22 -6.50 6.59 -8.36
N SER A 23 -7.48 6.35 -7.50
CA SER A 23 -8.24 7.40 -6.86
C SER A 23 -7.42 8.23 -5.86
N GLY A 24 -6.22 7.77 -5.54
CA GLY A 24 -5.38 8.40 -4.53
C GLY A 24 -5.53 7.79 -3.15
N GLN A 25 -6.43 6.84 -2.99
CA GLN A 25 -6.64 6.17 -1.71
C GLN A 25 -5.49 5.22 -1.42
N LYS A 26 -4.88 5.34 -0.25
CA LYS A 26 -3.73 4.53 0.14
C LYS A 26 -4.13 3.54 1.23
N TYR A 27 -3.61 2.32 1.10
CA TYR A 27 -3.89 1.25 2.07
C TYR A 27 -2.63 0.52 2.46
N GLY A 28 -2.60 0.04 3.70
CA GLY A 28 -1.57 -0.86 4.17
C GLY A 28 -2.12 -2.28 4.20
N TYR A 29 -1.30 -3.25 3.79
CA TYR A 29 -1.71 -4.63 3.65
C TYR A 29 -0.81 -5.57 4.43
N GLU A 30 -1.40 -6.58 5.02
CA GLU A 30 -0.64 -7.66 5.66
C GLU A 30 0.00 -8.56 4.61
N ASN A 31 -0.73 -8.88 3.55
CA ASN A 31 -0.26 -9.73 2.47
C ASN A 31 -0.09 -8.91 1.21
N LYS A 32 0.73 -9.41 0.28
CA LYS A 32 1.06 -8.68 -0.94
C LYS A 32 -0.17 -8.47 -1.80
N PRO A 33 -0.53 -7.22 -2.12
CA PRO A 33 -1.67 -6.94 -2.98
C PRO A 33 -1.32 -7.12 -4.46
N PHE A 34 -2.36 -7.21 -5.28
CA PHE A 34 -2.24 -7.34 -6.73
C PHE A 34 -2.81 -6.11 -7.39
N LYS A 35 -2.17 -5.67 -8.46
CA LYS A 35 -2.65 -4.53 -9.23
C LYS A 35 -3.75 -4.99 -10.20
N SER A 36 -4.88 -4.29 -10.18
CA SER A 36 -5.97 -4.53 -11.12
C SER A 36 -6.05 -3.37 -12.11
N ASP A 37 -5.69 -3.63 -13.37
CA ASP A 37 -5.75 -2.59 -14.40
C ASP A 37 -7.19 -2.23 -14.75
N ASN A 38 -8.11 -3.18 -14.64
CA ASN A 38 -9.51 -2.94 -14.95
C ASN A 38 -10.16 -1.94 -14.01
N TYR A 39 -9.86 -2.08 -12.72
CA TYR A 39 -10.46 -1.21 -11.70
C TYR A 39 -9.51 -0.12 -11.23
N LYS A 40 -8.26 -0.15 -11.71
CA LYS A 40 -7.24 0.82 -11.36
C LYS A 40 -7.04 0.92 -9.85
N GLU A 41 -6.95 -0.24 -9.23
CA GLU A 41 -6.77 -0.31 -7.78
C GLU A 41 -5.96 -1.55 -7.40
N TRP A 42 -5.45 -1.53 -6.18
CA TRP A 42 -4.78 -2.67 -5.60
C TRP A 42 -5.78 -3.47 -4.78
N PHE A 43 -5.66 -4.78 -4.80
CA PHE A 43 -6.54 -5.63 -3.99
C PHE A 43 -5.77 -6.81 -3.45
N VAL A 44 -6.32 -7.42 -2.40
CA VAL A 44 -5.72 -8.58 -1.76
C VAL A 44 -6.83 -9.59 -1.47
N ARG A 45 -6.46 -10.86 -1.53
CA ARG A 45 -7.46 -11.93 -1.32
C ARG A 45 -7.82 -12.09 0.14
N ASP A 46 -6.84 -11.95 1.02
CA ASP A 46 -7.04 -12.15 2.45
C ASP A 46 -6.01 -11.34 3.21
N GLY A 47 -6.10 -11.40 4.54
CA GLY A 47 -5.21 -10.63 5.39
C GLY A 47 -5.83 -9.29 5.76
N ARG A 48 -5.20 -8.62 6.72
CA ARG A 48 -5.71 -7.36 7.22
C ARG A 48 -5.32 -6.21 6.30
N VAL A 49 -6.20 -5.22 6.23
CA VAL A 49 -6.00 -4.01 5.43
C VAL A 49 -6.33 -2.82 6.30
N ILE A 50 -5.53 -1.77 6.19
CA ILE A 50 -5.76 -0.54 6.93
C ILE A 50 -5.71 0.65 5.98
N ASP A 51 -6.60 1.62 6.21
CA ASP A 51 -6.68 2.84 5.43
C ASP A 51 -5.57 3.80 5.86
N ILE A 52 -4.87 4.38 4.88
CA ILE A 52 -3.80 5.34 5.13
C ILE A 52 -4.08 6.58 4.29
N LYS A 53 -3.59 7.73 4.74
CA LYS A 53 -3.77 8.97 4.00
C LYS A 53 -3.15 8.91 2.62
N ALA A 54 -3.86 9.42 1.66
CA ALA A 54 -3.59 9.23 0.24
C ALA A 54 -2.41 10.00 -0.32
N ARG A 55 -1.89 9.50 -1.43
CA ARG A 55 -0.88 10.09 -2.28
C ARG A 55 -1.13 9.65 -3.71
N PHE A 56 -0.21 9.93 -4.64
CA PHE A 56 -0.41 9.67 -6.06
C PHE A 56 0.37 8.51 -6.61
N ASP A 57 0.39 8.37 -7.95
CA ASP A 57 1.19 7.43 -8.69
C ASP A 57 0.85 6.00 -8.32
N TRP A 58 -0.40 5.65 -8.54
CA TRP A 58 -0.93 4.36 -8.12
C TRP A 58 -0.19 3.17 -8.72
N GLU A 59 0.28 3.31 -9.97
CA GLU A 59 0.89 2.17 -10.68
C GLU A 59 2.19 1.71 -10.04
N ASN A 60 2.95 2.64 -9.51
CA ASN A 60 4.24 2.34 -8.90
C ASN A 60 4.22 2.52 -7.40
N SER A 61 3.04 2.48 -6.79
CA SER A 61 2.88 2.84 -5.39
C SER A 61 3.18 1.71 -4.41
N LEU A 62 3.29 0.47 -4.89
CA LEU A 62 3.51 -0.65 -3.98
C LEU A 62 4.85 -0.52 -3.27
N ILE A 63 4.81 -0.56 -1.96
CA ILE A 63 6.00 -0.50 -1.12
C ILE A 63 5.97 -1.71 -0.20
N GLU A 64 7.09 -2.43 -0.16
CA GLU A 64 7.24 -3.57 0.73
C GLU A 64 8.09 -3.17 1.92
N ARG A 65 7.66 -3.55 3.13
CA ARG A 65 8.43 -3.26 4.34
C ARG A 65 9.68 -4.11 4.36
N LYS A 66 10.80 -3.46 4.55
CA LYS A 66 12.07 -4.17 4.74
C LYS A 66 12.20 -4.63 6.18
N LYS A 67 12.76 -5.80 6.34
CA LYS A 67 13.00 -6.36 7.68
C LYS A 67 14.41 -6.14 8.16
#